data_457ad5bfd5588773031486013d188089
#
_entry.id   457ad5bfd5588773031486013d188089
#
_cell.length_a   1.000
_cell.length_b   1.000
_cell.length_c   1.000
_cell.angle_alpha   90.00
_cell.angle_beta   90.00
_cell.angle_gamma   90.00
#
_symmetry.space_group_name_H-M   'P 1'
#
loop_
_entity.id
_entity.type
_entity.pdbx_description
1 polymer ?
#
loop_
_entity_poly.entity_id
_entity_poly.type
_entity_poly.pdbx_seq_one_letter_code
_entity_poly.pdbx_strand_id
1 'polypeptide(L)'
;MMNILFLTIGRMESIEQHSIYPDLLRSFRNNGHTIYTVSPYEKRVGRETEIIEKNGVHYLYVKIGNLTKCNVIEKGISTLLIEKQFKDAIGKFFSNVKFDLVLYSTPPITLCNAIEYVKKRDNAKTYLLLKDIFPQNAVDLGMLSKSGAKGILYKYFRNKEKKLYALSDRIGCMSQANVDYVLKHNPEVNPSRVEVCPNCVEPVDMSASEEQRIAIRQKYGIPLDRKVFVYGGNLGKPQGIPFLISCLRAAKDTGAYFLIVGDGTEYSKLEAYVNHEKPKHVKLMKRLPKEDYDAMVGSCDVGMLFLDHRFTIPNFPSRLLSYMQAKLPVLAVTDPNTDVGKVIVDGGFGWLCESNDVEAFKNKVTEIVKSDLVTKGSNSRKYMLDNYDVKDSYKIIMKHFGKE
;
A
#
# COMPACT_ATOMS: atom_id res chain seq x y z
N MET A 1 -4.16 -3.92 -29.11
CA MET A 1 -4.37 -2.59 -28.48
C MET A 1 -5.70 -2.60 -27.75
N MET A 2 -5.76 -2.07 -26.51
CA MET A 2 -6.96 -2.01 -25.66
C MET A 2 -7.10 -0.62 -25.06
N ASN A 3 -8.33 -0.17 -24.81
CA ASN A 3 -8.63 0.99 -23.98
C ASN A 3 -8.80 0.53 -22.54
N ILE A 4 -7.91 0.96 -21.66
CA ILE A 4 -7.87 0.55 -20.25
C ILE A 4 -8.32 1.69 -19.37
N LEU A 5 -9.37 1.47 -18.57
CA LEU A 5 -9.86 2.41 -17.58
C LEU A 5 -9.34 2.03 -16.20
N PHE A 6 -8.64 2.94 -15.53
CA PHE A 6 -8.20 2.77 -14.14
C PHE A 6 -8.97 3.68 -13.20
N LEU A 7 -9.62 3.09 -12.19
CA LEU A 7 -10.38 3.81 -11.17
C LEU A 7 -9.66 3.81 -9.83
N THR A 8 -9.45 5.00 -9.26
CA THR A 8 -8.79 5.16 -7.95
C THR A 8 -9.38 6.32 -7.16
N ILE A 9 -9.32 6.27 -5.81
CA ILE A 9 -9.60 7.42 -4.94
C ILE A 9 -8.33 8.20 -4.53
N GLY A 10 -7.16 7.70 -4.87
CA GLY A 10 -5.92 8.46 -4.79
C GLY A 10 -5.80 9.38 -6.01
N ARG A 11 -5.45 10.64 -5.79
CA ARG A 11 -5.21 11.55 -6.91
C ARG A 11 -4.04 11.05 -7.77
N MET A 12 -4.31 10.84 -9.05
CA MET A 12 -3.31 10.43 -10.05
C MET A 12 -2.87 11.67 -10.84
N GLU A 13 -1.70 12.21 -10.53
CA GLU A 13 -1.20 13.42 -11.21
C GLU A 13 -0.47 13.10 -12.52
N SER A 14 0.20 11.98 -12.57
CA SER A 14 0.90 11.50 -13.77
C SER A 14 1.29 10.03 -13.60
N ILE A 15 1.21 9.25 -14.68
CA ILE A 15 1.77 7.89 -14.69
C ILE A 15 3.30 7.88 -14.82
N GLU A 16 3.94 9.03 -15.01
CA GLU A 16 5.40 9.15 -15.02
C GLU A 16 6.00 9.17 -13.60
N GLN A 17 5.18 9.36 -12.57
CA GLN A 17 5.64 9.22 -11.19
C GLN A 17 5.99 7.76 -10.89
N HIS A 18 7.06 7.56 -10.13
CA HIS A 18 7.46 6.20 -9.73
C HIS A 18 6.66 5.74 -8.50
N SER A 19 5.69 4.86 -8.73
CA SER A 19 4.91 4.17 -7.69
C SER A 19 4.04 3.06 -8.29
N ILE A 20 3.42 2.24 -7.46
CA ILE A 20 2.72 0.99 -7.81
C ILE A 20 1.76 1.13 -9.01
N TYR A 21 0.79 2.04 -8.94
CA TYR A 21 -0.21 2.18 -10.01
C TYR A 21 0.32 2.94 -11.22
N PRO A 22 1.04 4.05 -11.07
CA PRO A 22 1.72 4.69 -12.19
C PRO A 22 2.62 3.75 -12.97
N ASP A 23 3.48 2.96 -12.28
CA ASP A 23 4.37 2.01 -12.95
C ASP A 23 3.58 0.93 -13.71
N LEU A 24 2.51 0.41 -13.10
CA LEU A 24 1.63 -0.55 -13.76
C LEU A 24 0.97 0.03 -15.01
N LEU A 25 0.40 1.23 -14.92
CA LEU A 25 -0.25 1.89 -16.06
C LEU A 25 0.74 2.27 -17.15
N ARG A 26 1.95 2.67 -16.77
CA ARG A 26 3.06 2.92 -17.71
C ARG A 26 3.48 1.63 -18.43
N SER A 27 3.50 0.50 -17.71
CA SER A 27 3.74 -0.82 -18.32
C SER A 27 2.68 -1.16 -19.36
N PHE A 28 1.41 -0.91 -19.09
CA PHE A 28 0.34 -1.09 -20.08
C PHE A 28 0.51 -0.16 -21.29
N ARG A 29 0.76 1.14 -21.08
CA ARG A 29 0.99 2.10 -22.16
C ARG A 29 2.16 1.68 -23.05
N ASN A 30 3.27 1.26 -22.45
CA ASN A 30 4.47 0.86 -23.17
C ASN A 30 4.28 -0.45 -23.98
N ASN A 31 3.24 -1.23 -23.65
CA ASN A 31 2.80 -2.39 -24.43
C ASN A 31 1.67 -2.05 -25.43
N GLY A 32 1.49 -0.77 -25.77
CA GLY A 32 0.61 -0.33 -26.84
C GLY A 32 -0.86 -0.17 -26.45
N HIS A 33 -1.20 -0.11 -25.16
CA HIS A 33 -2.57 0.15 -24.69
C HIS A 33 -2.80 1.63 -24.46
N THR A 34 -4.03 2.12 -24.68
CA THR A 34 -4.44 3.48 -24.36
C THR A 34 -4.95 3.55 -22.92
N ILE A 35 -4.45 4.49 -22.13
CA ILE A 35 -4.73 4.59 -20.70
C ILE A 35 -5.67 5.75 -20.42
N TYR A 36 -6.73 5.45 -19.68
CA TYR A 36 -7.69 6.38 -19.13
C TYR A 36 -7.71 6.22 -17.61
N THR A 37 -7.60 7.31 -16.88
CA THR A 37 -7.66 7.28 -15.41
C THR A 37 -8.82 8.12 -14.91
N VAL A 38 -9.47 7.67 -13.84
CA VAL A 38 -10.47 8.45 -13.12
C VAL A 38 -10.02 8.56 -11.66
N SER A 39 -9.78 9.79 -11.23
CA SER A 39 -9.34 10.10 -9.87
C SER A 39 -10.04 11.35 -9.35
N PRO A 40 -10.09 11.57 -8.01
CA PRO A 40 -10.87 12.65 -7.45
C PRO A 40 -10.11 13.98 -7.36
N TYR A 41 -10.87 15.08 -7.48
CA TYR A 41 -10.58 16.35 -6.84
C TYR A 41 -11.48 16.52 -5.62
N GLU A 42 -10.92 16.50 -4.43
CA GLU A 42 -11.66 16.86 -3.22
C GLU A 42 -12.10 18.33 -3.28
N LYS A 43 -13.30 18.63 -2.77
CA LYS A 43 -13.90 20.00 -2.77
C LYS A 43 -12.93 21.09 -2.32
N ARG A 44 -12.07 20.81 -1.33
CA ARG A 44 -11.06 21.74 -0.83
C ARG A 44 -9.99 22.13 -1.85
N VAL A 45 -9.83 21.38 -2.95
CA VAL A 45 -8.87 21.69 -4.03
C VAL A 45 -9.37 22.87 -4.88
N GLY A 46 -10.69 23.16 -4.85
CA GLY A 46 -11.28 24.30 -5.57
C GLY A 46 -11.33 24.14 -7.09
N ARG A 47 -11.20 22.90 -7.61
CA ARG A 47 -11.27 22.61 -9.06
C ARG A 47 -12.56 21.91 -9.42
N GLU A 48 -13.01 22.12 -10.66
CA GLU A 48 -14.17 21.44 -11.24
C GLU A 48 -13.76 20.11 -11.89
N THR A 49 -14.76 19.30 -12.25
CA THR A 49 -14.53 18.07 -13.03
C THR A 49 -14.00 18.43 -14.40
N GLU A 50 -12.86 17.89 -14.76
CA GLU A 50 -12.16 18.14 -16.02
C GLU A 50 -11.43 16.92 -16.54
N ILE A 51 -11.16 16.90 -17.83
CA ILE A 51 -10.28 15.93 -18.48
C ILE A 51 -9.00 16.64 -18.91
N ILE A 52 -7.86 16.02 -18.66
CA ILE A 52 -6.54 16.48 -19.09
C ILE A 52 -5.90 15.33 -19.87
N GLU A 53 -5.41 15.62 -21.07
CA GLU A 53 -4.57 14.71 -21.80
C GLU A 53 -3.09 15.08 -21.64
N LYS A 54 -2.29 14.12 -21.25
CA LYS A 54 -0.85 14.32 -21.08
C LYS A 54 -0.09 13.04 -21.40
N ASN A 55 0.91 13.13 -22.28
CA ASN A 55 1.76 12.01 -22.70
C ASN A 55 0.95 10.79 -23.21
N GLY A 56 -0.13 11.03 -23.95
CA GLY A 56 -1.01 9.97 -24.49
C GLY A 56 -1.86 9.26 -23.43
N VAL A 57 -2.03 9.87 -22.26
CA VAL A 57 -2.88 9.37 -21.18
C VAL A 57 -4.00 10.37 -20.90
N HIS A 58 -5.23 9.87 -20.75
CA HIS A 58 -6.41 10.68 -20.48
C HIS A 58 -6.72 10.64 -18.97
N TYR A 59 -6.59 11.78 -18.29
CA TYR A 59 -6.84 11.92 -16.86
C TYR A 59 -8.18 12.63 -16.64
N LEU A 60 -9.20 11.90 -16.18
CA LEU A 60 -10.47 12.48 -15.75
C LEU A 60 -10.40 12.72 -14.24
N TYR A 61 -10.40 13.98 -13.85
CA TYR A 61 -10.48 14.39 -12.47
C TYR A 61 -11.93 14.73 -12.13
N VAL A 62 -12.48 14.05 -11.13
CA VAL A 62 -13.88 14.21 -10.73
C VAL A 62 -13.98 14.99 -9.44
N LYS A 63 -14.69 16.12 -9.46
CA LYS A 63 -14.99 16.89 -8.26
C LYS A 63 -15.88 16.06 -7.33
N ILE A 64 -15.40 15.83 -6.10
CA ILE A 64 -16.09 15.10 -5.05
C ILE A 64 -16.13 15.91 -3.76
N GLY A 65 -16.91 15.47 -2.76
CA GLY A 65 -16.80 15.98 -1.39
C GLY A 65 -15.42 15.64 -0.76
N ASN A 66 -15.12 16.21 0.41
CA ASN A 66 -13.86 15.89 1.08
C ASN A 66 -13.91 14.48 1.70
N LEU A 67 -12.83 13.73 1.52
CA LEU A 67 -12.60 12.38 2.08
C LEU A 67 -11.53 12.41 3.17
N THR A 68 -10.66 13.40 3.13
CA THR A 68 -9.53 13.57 4.05
C THR A 68 -9.58 14.94 4.70
N LYS A 69 -9.04 15.05 5.93
CA LYS A 69 -9.01 16.33 6.70
C LYS A 69 -10.40 16.99 6.83
N CYS A 70 -11.44 16.18 7.02
CA CYS A 70 -12.82 16.61 7.22
C CYS A 70 -13.45 15.83 8.38
N ASN A 71 -14.62 16.29 8.86
CA ASN A 71 -15.33 15.58 9.92
C ASN A 71 -15.96 14.26 9.44
N VAL A 72 -16.36 13.41 10.37
CA VAL A 72 -16.88 12.05 10.08
C VAL A 72 -18.16 12.08 9.23
N ILE A 73 -19.02 13.07 9.43
CA ILE A 73 -20.30 13.21 8.71
C ILE A 73 -20.03 13.57 7.25
N GLU A 74 -19.21 14.58 7.02
CA GLU A 74 -18.79 15.00 5.67
C GLU A 74 -18.12 13.85 4.91
N LYS A 75 -17.20 13.15 5.57
CA LYS A 75 -16.54 11.96 5.00
C LYS A 75 -17.55 10.88 4.63
N GLY A 76 -18.54 10.61 5.50
CA GLY A 76 -19.57 9.62 5.25
C GLY A 76 -20.41 9.96 4.02
N ILE A 77 -20.90 11.19 3.92
CA ILE A 77 -21.70 11.68 2.78
C ILE A 77 -20.88 11.61 1.49
N SER A 78 -19.64 12.12 1.53
CA SER A 78 -18.73 12.09 0.37
C SER A 78 -18.45 10.66 -0.11
N THR A 79 -18.26 9.72 0.81
CA THR A 79 -18.05 8.30 0.49
C THR A 79 -19.27 7.67 -0.19
N LEU A 80 -20.48 8.05 0.19
CA LEU A 80 -21.72 7.54 -0.44
C LEU A 80 -21.95 8.13 -1.84
N LEU A 81 -21.55 9.39 -2.06
CA LEU A 81 -21.78 10.10 -3.31
C LEU A 81 -20.74 9.81 -4.40
N ILE A 82 -19.52 9.40 -4.03
CA ILE A 82 -18.40 9.24 -4.96
C ILE A 82 -18.72 8.29 -6.11
N GLU A 83 -19.45 7.21 -5.84
CA GLU A 83 -19.83 6.21 -6.83
C GLU A 83 -20.71 6.80 -7.95
N LYS A 84 -21.69 7.61 -7.56
CA LYS A 84 -22.55 8.32 -8.53
C LYS A 84 -21.75 9.36 -9.31
N GLN A 85 -20.93 10.16 -8.62
CA GLN A 85 -20.11 11.21 -9.24
C GLN A 85 -19.14 10.63 -10.28
N PHE A 86 -18.50 9.50 -9.98
CA PHE A 86 -17.61 8.82 -10.92
C PHE A 86 -18.38 8.27 -12.12
N LYS A 87 -19.52 7.60 -11.88
CA LYS A 87 -20.38 7.09 -12.95
C LYS A 87 -20.83 8.21 -13.90
N ASP A 88 -21.35 9.30 -13.34
CA ASP A 88 -21.90 10.42 -14.12
C ASP A 88 -20.77 11.12 -14.93
N ALA A 89 -19.59 11.30 -14.32
CA ALA A 89 -18.43 11.87 -15.01
C ALA A 89 -17.93 10.96 -16.16
N ILE A 90 -17.82 9.65 -15.94
CA ILE A 90 -17.44 8.69 -17.00
C ILE A 90 -18.47 8.73 -18.14
N GLY A 91 -19.76 8.74 -17.80
CA GLY A 91 -20.84 8.82 -18.80
C GLY A 91 -20.79 10.10 -19.64
N LYS A 92 -20.39 11.22 -19.03
CA LYS A 92 -20.30 12.53 -19.71
C LYS A 92 -19.02 12.66 -20.53
N PHE A 93 -17.87 12.41 -19.94
CA PHE A 93 -16.57 12.75 -20.53
C PHE A 93 -15.99 11.62 -21.40
N PHE A 94 -16.41 10.37 -21.18
CA PHE A 94 -15.97 9.20 -21.94
C PHE A 94 -17.13 8.51 -22.66
N SER A 95 -18.18 9.25 -23.03
CA SER A 95 -19.35 8.73 -23.74
C SER A 95 -19.00 8.03 -25.08
N ASN A 96 -18.00 8.54 -25.78
CA ASN A 96 -17.55 8.05 -27.09
C ASN A 96 -16.37 7.07 -27.00
N VAL A 97 -15.94 6.70 -25.77
CA VAL A 97 -14.85 5.75 -25.57
C VAL A 97 -15.42 4.41 -25.14
N LYS A 98 -15.10 3.36 -25.89
CA LYS A 98 -15.40 1.97 -25.52
C LYS A 98 -14.18 1.41 -24.76
N PHE A 99 -14.38 0.98 -23.53
CA PHE A 99 -13.34 0.36 -22.71
C PHE A 99 -13.32 -1.16 -22.89
N ASP A 100 -12.13 -1.73 -22.97
CA ASP A 100 -11.92 -3.18 -23.05
C ASP A 100 -11.67 -3.78 -21.67
N LEU A 101 -10.95 -3.05 -20.80
CA LEU A 101 -10.57 -3.50 -19.45
C LEU A 101 -10.77 -2.37 -18.44
N VAL A 102 -11.39 -2.69 -17.31
CA VAL A 102 -11.49 -1.81 -16.15
C VAL A 102 -10.62 -2.38 -15.04
N LEU A 103 -9.60 -1.63 -14.65
CA LEU A 103 -8.74 -1.89 -13.48
C LEU A 103 -9.18 -1.02 -12.31
N TYR A 104 -9.24 -1.57 -11.13
CA TYR A 104 -9.55 -0.85 -9.90
C TYR A 104 -8.94 -1.53 -8.69
N SER A 105 -8.72 -0.77 -7.62
CA SER A 105 -8.07 -1.29 -6.42
C SER A 105 -8.93 -1.09 -5.16
N THR A 106 -8.65 -1.86 -4.13
CA THR A 106 -9.14 -1.62 -2.78
C THR A 106 -8.07 -0.94 -1.92
N PRO A 107 -8.43 -0.02 -0.99
CA PRO A 107 -9.70 0.70 -0.97
C PRO A 107 -9.82 1.68 -2.14
N PRO A 108 -11.01 2.07 -2.58
CA PRO A 108 -12.32 1.92 -1.96
C PRO A 108 -13.07 0.68 -2.44
N ILE A 109 -14.04 0.23 -1.64
CA ILE A 109 -15.02 -0.79 -2.09
C ILE A 109 -16.31 -0.14 -2.62
N THR A 110 -16.37 1.17 -2.72
CA THR A 110 -17.58 1.96 -3.01
C THR A 110 -17.67 2.44 -4.46
N LEU A 111 -16.98 1.79 -5.42
CA LEU A 111 -17.05 2.14 -6.85
C LEU A 111 -17.88 1.15 -7.68
N CYS A 112 -18.62 0.25 -7.04
CA CYS A 112 -19.34 -0.85 -7.71
C CYS A 112 -20.25 -0.39 -8.85
N ASN A 113 -21.04 0.69 -8.68
CA ASN A 113 -21.99 1.14 -9.70
C ASN A 113 -21.28 1.81 -10.89
N ALA A 114 -20.14 2.47 -10.66
CA ALA A 114 -19.32 3.03 -11.73
C ALA A 114 -18.68 1.91 -12.57
N ILE A 115 -18.13 0.89 -11.90
CA ILE A 115 -17.56 -0.30 -12.55
C ILE A 115 -18.65 -1.06 -13.34
N GLU A 116 -19.80 -1.33 -12.71
CA GLU A 116 -20.93 -2.03 -13.33
C GLU A 116 -21.45 -1.29 -14.54
N TYR A 117 -21.53 0.05 -14.48
CA TYR A 117 -21.94 0.89 -15.60
C TYR A 117 -21.04 0.69 -16.82
N VAL A 118 -19.72 0.81 -16.63
CA VAL A 118 -18.76 0.63 -17.72
C VAL A 118 -18.78 -0.81 -18.25
N LYS A 119 -18.78 -1.80 -17.33
CA LYS A 119 -18.84 -3.22 -17.69
C LYS A 119 -20.05 -3.53 -18.58
N LYS A 120 -21.23 -3.00 -18.26
CA LYS A 120 -22.47 -3.24 -19.03
C LYS A 120 -22.49 -2.44 -20.34
N ARG A 121 -22.08 -1.16 -20.32
CA ARG A 121 -22.10 -0.28 -21.47
C ARG A 121 -21.17 -0.81 -22.59
N ASP A 122 -19.97 -1.24 -22.20
CA ASP A 122 -18.89 -1.52 -23.13
C ASP A 122 -18.65 -3.03 -23.34
N ASN A 123 -19.30 -3.89 -22.55
CA ASN A 123 -18.95 -5.30 -22.39
C ASN A 123 -17.48 -5.48 -21.95
N ALA A 124 -16.98 -4.54 -21.11
CA ALA A 124 -15.61 -4.49 -20.66
C ALA A 124 -15.31 -5.61 -19.66
N LYS A 125 -14.10 -6.14 -19.72
CA LYS A 125 -13.57 -7.03 -18.69
C LYS A 125 -13.18 -6.23 -17.45
N THR A 126 -13.12 -6.91 -16.31
CA THR A 126 -12.86 -6.25 -15.00
C THR A 126 -11.81 -7.00 -14.21
N TYR A 127 -10.82 -6.28 -13.68
CA TYR A 127 -9.78 -6.83 -12.83
C TYR A 127 -9.67 -6.02 -11.54
N LEU A 128 -9.88 -6.69 -10.40
CA LEU A 128 -9.72 -6.11 -9.08
C LEU A 128 -8.28 -6.32 -8.57
N LEU A 129 -7.58 -5.25 -8.29
CA LEU A 129 -6.34 -5.25 -7.52
C LEU A 129 -6.70 -5.20 -6.03
N LEU A 130 -6.84 -6.36 -5.40
CA LEU A 130 -7.24 -6.47 -3.99
C LEU A 130 -6.04 -6.23 -3.08
N LYS A 131 -5.90 -4.99 -2.62
CA LYS A 131 -4.74 -4.53 -1.81
C LYS A 131 -5.04 -4.42 -0.32
N ASP A 132 -6.33 -4.42 0.05
CA ASP A 132 -6.78 -4.36 1.44
C ASP A 132 -8.14 -5.08 1.56
N ILE A 133 -8.37 -5.75 2.67
CA ILE A 133 -9.60 -6.49 2.96
C ILE A 133 -10.44 -5.67 3.94
N PHE A 134 -11.29 -4.81 3.38
CA PHE A 134 -12.25 -4.00 4.12
C PHE A 134 -13.67 -4.56 3.89
N PRO A 135 -14.53 -4.66 4.91
CA PRO A 135 -14.49 -3.97 6.20
C PRO A 135 -13.85 -4.73 7.37
N GLN A 136 -13.31 -5.93 7.16
CA GLN A 136 -12.81 -6.74 8.27
C GLN A 136 -11.61 -6.07 8.97
N ASN A 137 -10.68 -5.44 8.23
CA ASN A 137 -9.58 -4.68 8.83
C ASN A 137 -10.05 -3.62 9.84
N ALA A 138 -11.17 -2.94 9.55
CA ALA A 138 -11.74 -1.94 10.44
C ALA A 138 -12.40 -2.56 11.69
N VAL A 139 -12.90 -3.80 11.58
CA VAL A 139 -13.41 -4.57 12.74
C VAL A 139 -12.25 -4.96 13.65
N ASP A 140 -11.18 -5.50 13.09
CA ASP A 140 -9.99 -5.95 13.83
C ASP A 140 -9.38 -4.82 14.66
N LEU A 141 -9.39 -3.60 14.12
CA LEU A 141 -8.89 -2.40 14.78
C LEU A 141 -9.92 -1.69 15.68
N GLY A 142 -11.11 -2.26 15.88
CA GLY A 142 -12.17 -1.69 16.71
C GLY A 142 -12.83 -0.42 16.15
N MET A 143 -12.61 -0.10 14.88
CA MET A 143 -13.25 1.04 14.20
C MET A 143 -14.69 0.72 13.78
N LEU A 144 -14.96 -0.52 13.41
CA LEU A 144 -16.28 -1.08 13.15
C LEU A 144 -16.60 -2.23 14.13
N SER A 145 -17.86 -2.65 14.16
CA SER A 145 -18.32 -3.81 14.91
C SER A 145 -19.30 -4.61 14.07
N LYS A 146 -19.38 -5.93 14.27
CA LYS A 146 -20.36 -6.80 13.61
C LYS A 146 -21.75 -6.72 14.26
N SER A 147 -21.88 -6.05 15.41
CA SER A 147 -23.12 -5.94 16.20
C SER A 147 -23.47 -4.48 16.51
N GLY A 148 -24.70 -4.25 17.00
CA GLY A 148 -25.21 -2.92 17.36
C GLY A 148 -25.31 -1.97 16.16
N ALA A 149 -25.33 -0.65 16.40
CA ALA A 149 -25.44 0.37 15.37
C ALA A 149 -24.29 0.33 14.35
N LYS A 150 -23.07 0.05 14.80
CA LYS A 150 -21.92 -0.13 13.93
C LYS A 150 -22.04 -1.40 13.05
N GLY A 151 -22.85 -2.38 13.46
CA GLY A 151 -23.11 -3.59 12.69
C GLY A 151 -23.92 -3.33 11.42
N ILE A 152 -24.79 -2.32 11.41
CA ILE A 152 -25.51 -1.88 10.20
C ILE A 152 -24.52 -1.38 9.15
N LEU A 153 -23.58 -0.53 9.59
CA LEU A 153 -22.53 -0.01 8.71
C LEU A 153 -21.59 -1.11 8.22
N TYR A 154 -21.23 -2.06 9.09
CA TYR A 154 -20.48 -3.25 8.70
C TYR A 154 -21.19 -4.05 7.62
N LYS A 155 -22.49 -4.35 7.80
CA LYS A 155 -23.30 -5.09 6.81
C LYS A 155 -23.36 -4.36 5.46
N TYR A 156 -23.53 -3.04 5.48
CA TYR A 156 -23.50 -2.22 4.26
C TYR A 156 -22.19 -2.38 3.50
N PHE A 157 -21.05 -2.19 4.17
CA PHE A 157 -19.74 -2.32 3.54
C PHE A 157 -19.43 -3.76 3.13
N ARG A 158 -19.84 -4.75 3.93
CA ARG A 158 -19.69 -6.16 3.57
C ARG A 158 -20.45 -6.52 2.29
N ASN A 159 -21.67 -5.99 2.12
CA ASN A 159 -22.43 -6.17 0.90
C ASN A 159 -21.77 -5.47 -0.31
N LYS A 160 -21.15 -4.30 -0.12
CA LYS A 160 -20.37 -3.64 -1.17
C LYS A 160 -19.15 -4.45 -1.56
N GLU A 161 -18.42 -5.01 -0.61
CA GLU A 161 -17.28 -5.89 -0.85
C GLU A 161 -17.71 -7.13 -1.66
N LYS A 162 -18.76 -7.82 -1.25
CA LYS A 162 -19.32 -8.97 -2.00
C LYS A 162 -19.74 -8.58 -3.42
N LYS A 163 -20.41 -7.43 -3.57
CA LYS A 163 -20.77 -6.91 -4.90
C LYS A 163 -19.54 -6.66 -5.75
N LEU A 164 -18.48 -6.09 -5.16
CA LEU A 164 -17.22 -5.82 -5.86
C LEU A 164 -16.58 -7.12 -6.37
N TYR A 165 -16.51 -8.16 -5.53
CA TYR A 165 -16.02 -9.47 -5.93
C TYR A 165 -16.87 -10.12 -7.03
N ALA A 166 -18.20 -10.01 -6.92
CA ALA A 166 -19.11 -10.52 -7.95
C ALA A 166 -18.95 -9.84 -9.31
N LEU A 167 -18.68 -8.53 -9.32
CA LEU A 167 -18.46 -7.75 -10.54
C LEU A 167 -17.12 -8.05 -11.22
N SER A 168 -16.11 -8.49 -10.44
CA SER A 168 -14.75 -8.71 -10.93
C SER A 168 -14.65 -10.00 -11.73
N ASP A 169 -14.20 -9.95 -12.98
CA ASP A 169 -13.90 -11.16 -13.76
C ASP A 169 -12.66 -11.87 -13.22
N ARG A 170 -11.70 -11.09 -12.66
CA ARG A 170 -10.52 -11.59 -11.98
C ARG A 170 -10.22 -10.75 -10.72
N ILE A 171 -9.64 -11.38 -9.72
CA ILE A 171 -9.25 -10.78 -8.44
C ILE A 171 -7.79 -11.12 -8.18
N GLY A 172 -6.93 -10.12 -8.26
CA GLY A 172 -5.50 -10.22 -7.95
C GLY A 172 -5.23 -9.81 -6.50
N CYS A 173 -4.82 -10.77 -5.69
CA CYS A 173 -4.49 -10.62 -4.27
C CYS A 173 -3.00 -10.34 -4.06
N MET A 174 -2.64 -9.77 -2.92
CA MET A 174 -1.25 -9.41 -2.60
C MET A 174 -0.34 -10.62 -2.40
N SER A 175 -0.89 -11.72 -1.85
CA SER A 175 -0.14 -12.91 -1.50
C SER A 175 -1.06 -14.14 -1.44
N GLN A 176 -0.48 -15.32 -1.22
CA GLN A 176 -1.26 -16.55 -1.08
C GLN A 176 -2.19 -16.49 0.14
N ALA A 177 -1.74 -15.94 1.26
CA ALA A 177 -2.58 -15.79 2.45
C ALA A 177 -3.83 -14.93 2.16
N ASN A 178 -3.71 -13.90 1.30
CA ASN A 178 -4.87 -13.11 0.87
C ASN A 178 -5.82 -13.93 0.00
N VAL A 179 -5.31 -14.77 -0.92
CA VAL A 179 -6.13 -15.68 -1.74
C VAL A 179 -6.91 -16.61 -0.85
N ASP A 180 -6.22 -17.28 0.08
CA ASP A 180 -6.83 -18.25 1.01
C ASP A 180 -7.90 -17.59 1.89
N TYR A 181 -7.61 -16.38 2.39
CA TYR A 181 -8.58 -15.61 3.16
C TYR A 181 -9.83 -15.27 2.36
N VAL A 182 -9.67 -14.75 1.14
CA VAL A 182 -10.80 -14.39 0.26
C VAL A 182 -11.69 -15.61 0.00
N LEU A 183 -11.11 -16.72 -0.39
CA LEU A 183 -11.85 -17.96 -0.70
C LEU A 183 -12.54 -18.54 0.54
N LYS A 184 -11.85 -18.56 1.68
CA LYS A 184 -12.42 -19.04 2.95
C LYS A 184 -13.62 -18.23 3.41
N HIS A 185 -13.62 -16.89 3.24
CA HIS A 185 -14.65 -16.01 3.76
C HIS A 185 -15.69 -15.59 2.72
N ASN A 186 -15.54 -16.03 1.46
CA ASN A 186 -16.46 -15.77 0.36
C ASN A 186 -16.63 -17.02 -0.49
N PRO A 187 -17.30 -18.07 0.02
CA PRO A 187 -17.46 -19.35 -0.68
C PRO A 187 -18.22 -19.22 -2.01
N GLU A 188 -18.94 -18.09 -2.20
CA GLU A 188 -19.62 -17.74 -3.45
C GLU A 188 -18.65 -17.30 -4.57
N VAL A 189 -17.41 -16.98 -4.25
CA VAL A 189 -16.39 -16.59 -5.26
C VAL A 189 -15.76 -17.83 -5.88
N ASN A 190 -15.83 -17.94 -7.19
CA ASN A 190 -15.17 -19.05 -7.90
C ASN A 190 -13.64 -18.97 -7.73
N PRO A 191 -12.99 -20.03 -7.18
CA PRO A 191 -11.55 -20.03 -6.97
C PRO A 191 -10.71 -19.72 -8.21
N SER A 192 -11.17 -20.14 -9.39
CA SER A 192 -10.45 -19.89 -10.65
C SER A 192 -10.35 -18.41 -11.02
N ARG A 193 -11.11 -17.54 -10.35
CA ARG A 193 -11.09 -16.08 -10.56
C ARG A 193 -10.13 -15.35 -9.63
N VAL A 194 -9.58 -16.03 -8.62
CA VAL A 194 -8.73 -15.43 -7.59
C VAL A 194 -7.30 -15.93 -7.78
N GLU A 195 -6.35 -15.01 -7.81
CA GLU A 195 -4.95 -15.32 -8.02
C GLU A 195 -4.03 -14.38 -7.25
N VAL A 196 -2.76 -14.73 -7.13
CA VAL A 196 -1.74 -13.82 -6.59
C VAL A 196 -1.34 -12.84 -7.68
N CYS A 197 -1.51 -11.55 -7.41
CA CYS A 197 -1.02 -10.41 -8.21
C CYS A 197 -0.54 -9.34 -7.22
N PRO A 198 0.71 -9.43 -6.77
CA PRO A 198 1.21 -8.54 -5.72
C PRO A 198 1.35 -7.10 -6.21
N ASN A 199 1.60 -6.18 -5.28
CA ASN A 199 2.10 -4.88 -5.67
C ASN A 199 3.50 -5.03 -6.25
N CYS A 200 3.67 -4.56 -7.48
CA CYS A 200 4.94 -4.51 -8.18
C CYS A 200 5.27 -3.06 -8.55
N VAL A 201 6.54 -2.79 -8.76
CA VAL A 201 7.04 -1.48 -9.22
C VAL A 201 8.08 -1.69 -10.31
N GLU A 202 8.37 -0.66 -11.08
CA GLU A 202 9.53 -0.65 -11.95
C GLU A 202 10.80 -0.66 -11.07
N PRO A 203 11.71 -1.65 -11.22
CA PRO A 203 12.84 -1.77 -10.32
C PRO A 203 13.85 -0.63 -10.50
N VAL A 204 13.99 0.20 -9.48
CA VAL A 204 15.00 1.25 -9.40
C VAL A 204 16.04 0.86 -8.34
N ASP A 205 17.30 1.21 -8.57
CA ASP A 205 18.33 1.08 -7.54
C ASP A 205 18.34 2.35 -6.69
N MET A 206 17.91 2.21 -5.44
CA MET A 206 17.86 3.30 -4.47
C MET A 206 18.97 3.18 -3.42
N SER A 207 19.96 2.30 -3.63
CA SER A 207 21.10 2.18 -2.72
C SER A 207 21.99 3.41 -2.81
N ALA A 208 22.46 3.90 -1.68
CA ALA A 208 23.39 5.03 -1.61
C ALA A 208 24.85 4.55 -1.62
N SER A 209 25.76 5.30 -2.29
CA SER A 209 27.20 5.12 -2.11
C SER A 209 27.59 5.49 -0.66
N GLU A 210 28.79 5.12 -0.23
CA GLU A 210 29.23 5.45 1.13
C GLU A 210 29.31 6.97 1.35
N GLU A 211 29.76 7.74 0.36
CA GLU A 211 29.78 9.21 0.45
C GLU A 211 28.36 9.79 0.55
N GLN A 212 27.43 9.29 -0.26
CA GLN A 212 26.04 9.71 -0.20
C GLN A 212 25.40 9.35 1.14
N ARG A 213 25.67 8.15 1.65
CA ARG A 213 25.20 7.68 2.95
C ARG A 213 25.68 8.58 4.08
N ILE A 214 26.97 8.93 4.11
CA ILE A 214 27.55 9.85 5.11
C ILE A 214 26.88 11.22 5.00
N ALA A 215 26.79 11.79 3.80
CA ALA A 215 26.21 13.12 3.58
C ALA A 215 24.73 13.18 4.01
N ILE A 216 23.93 12.15 3.67
CA ILE A 216 22.51 12.08 4.04
C ILE A 216 22.37 11.93 5.56
N ARG A 217 23.15 11.05 6.19
CA ARG A 217 23.10 10.88 7.63
C ARG A 217 23.50 12.15 8.38
N GLN A 218 24.51 12.88 7.92
CA GLN A 218 24.90 14.18 8.45
C GLN A 218 23.80 15.22 8.30
N LYS A 219 23.21 15.34 7.06
CA LYS A 219 22.09 16.26 6.76
C LYS A 219 20.93 16.10 7.77
N TYR A 220 20.64 14.86 8.13
CA TYR A 220 19.51 14.55 9.01
C TYR A 220 19.90 14.26 10.45
N GLY A 221 21.17 14.42 10.85
CA GLY A 221 21.64 14.15 12.20
C GLY A 221 21.40 12.70 12.62
N ILE A 222 21.69 11.76 11.73
CA ILE A 222 21.64 10.30 11.96
C ILE A 222 23.06 9.83 12.27
N PRO A 223 23.30 8.99 13.29
CA PRO A 223 24.64 8.56 13.68
C PRO A 223 25.32 7.71 12.56
N LEU A 224 26.62 7.87 12.42
CA LEU A 224 27.42 7.11 11.46
C LEU A 224 27.93 5.78 12.03
N ASP A 225 28.05 5.70 13.32
CA ASP A 225 28.65 4.58 14.10
C ASP A 225 27.64 3.52 14.55
N ARG A 226 26.35 3.67 14.19
CA ARG A 226 25.29 2.75 14.60
C ARG A 226 24.57 2.15 13.39
N LYS A 227 24.03 0.94 13.58
CA LYS A 227 23.10 0.35 12.62
C LYS A 227 21.75 1.05 12.72
N VAL A 228 21.28 1.61 11.60
CA VAL A 228 20.06 2.42 11.51
C VAL A 228 18.91 1.57 10.99
N PHE A 229 17.91 1.40 11.84
CA PHE A 229 16.64 0.75 11.53
C PHE A 229 15.62 1.80 11.12
N VAL A 230 15.08 1.73 9.90
CA VAL A 230 14.13 2.71 9.40
C VAL A 230 12.70 2.14 9.33
N TYR A 231 11.77 2.88 9.88
CA TYR A 231 10.34 2.71 9.62
C TYR A 231 9.83 3.97 8.94
N GLY A 232 9.19 3.81 7.78
CA GLY A 232 8.64 4.94 7.03
C GLY A 232 7.20 4.75 6.57
N GLY A 233 6.44 5.83 6.54
CA GLY A 233 5.10 5.88 5.97
C GLY A 233 3.98 6.22 6.95
N ASN A 234 2.82 5.55 6.81
CA ASN A 234 1.67 5.80 7.68
C ASN A 234 1.95 5.38 9.13
N LEU A 235 1.66 6.28 10.08
CA LEU A 235 1.74 6.07 11.52
C LEU A 235 0.31 6.04 12.10
N GLY A 236 -0.43 5.02 11.72
CA GLY A 236 -1.82 4.82 12.11
C GLY A 236 -2.05 3.57 12.96
N LYS A 237 -3.32 3.32 13.31
CA LYS A 237 -3.73 2.13 14.08
C LYS A 237 -3.24 0.81 13.47
N PRO A 238 -3.27 0.62 12.13
CA PRO A 238 -2.82 -0.63 11.51
C PRO A 238 -1.38 -1.02 11.83
N GLN A 239 -0.57 -0.07 12.26
CA GLN A 239 0.85 -0.28 12.54
C GLN A 239 1.16 -0.58 14.01
N GLY A 240 0.15 -0.63 14.88
CA GLY A 240 0.36 -0.96 16.29
C GLY A 240 1.31 0.00 17.01
N ILE A 241 1.14 1.31 16.85
CA ILE A 241 2.07 2.34 17.38
C ILE A 241 2.36 2.19 18.88
N PRO A 242 1.39 1.85 19.74
CA PRO A 242 1.70 1.59 21.16
C PRO A 242 2.70 0.45 21.35
N PHE A 243 2.58 -0.62 20.56
CA PHE A 243 3.54 -1.73 20.59
C PHE A 243 4.92 -1.30 20.05
N LEU A 244 4.98 -0.55 18.96
CA LEU A 244 6.22 0.02 18.45
C LEU A 244 6.94 0.85 19.54
N ILE A 245 6.23 1.70 20.29
CA ILE A 245 6.82 2.48 21.39
C ILE A 245 7.41 1.55 22.46
N SER A 246 6.71 0.48 22.82
CA SER A 246 7.23 -0.51 23.79
C SER A 246 8.51 -1.20 23.28
N CYS A 247 8.55 -1.54 21.99
CA CYS A 247 9.72 -2.10 21.33
C CYS A 247 10.91 -1.13 21.35
N LEU A 248 10.67 0.15 21.04
CA LEU A 248 11.71 1.19 21.07
C LEU A 248 12.29 1.36 22.48
N ARG A 249 11.46 1.34 23.53
CA ARG A 249 11.93 1.38 24.94
C ARG A 249 12.81 0.20 25.28
N ALA A 250 12.38 -1.02 24.92
CA ALA A 250 13.12 -2.24 25.22
C ALA A 250 14.47 -2.33 24.49
N ALA A 251 14.55 -1.75 23.29
CA ALA A 251 15.75 -1.82 22.45
C ALA A 251 16.82 -0.74 22.74
N LYS A 252 16.68 0.05 23.82
CA LYS A 252 17.57 1.18 24.14
C LYS A 252 19.06 0.80 24.25
N ASP A 253 19.37 -0.40 24.72
CA ASP A 253 20.73 -0.88 24.99
C ASP A 253 21.28 -1.86 23.92
N THR A 254 20.59 -2.02 22.77
CA THR A 254 20.97 -2.95 21.70
C THR A 254 22.07 -2.43 20.77
N GLY A 255 22.45 -1.16 20.88
CA GLY A 255 23.36 -0.51 19.94
C GLY A 255 22.70 -0.04 18.64
N ALA A 256 21.44 -0.38 18.40
CA ALA A 256 20.69 0.09 17.25
C ALA A 256 20.27 1.57 17.36
N TYR A 257 20.02 2.18 16.20
CA TYR A 257 19.39 3.50 16.10
C TYR A 257 18.12 3.40 15.29
N PHE A 258 17.02 3.96 15.78
CA PHE A 258 15.71 3.86 15.16
C PHE A 258 15.28 5.18 14.54
N LEU A 259 15.08 5.18 13.24
CA LEU A 259 14.60 6.32 12.46
C LEU A 259 13.14 6.08 12.08
N ILE A 260 12.23 6.86 12.65
CA ILE A 260 10.79 6.78 12.38
C ILE A 260 10.38 8.01 11.56
N VAL A 261 9.93 7.80 10.32
CA VAL A 261 9.63 8.89 9.37
C VAL A 261 8.21 8.73 8.84
N GLY A 262 7.34 9.68 9.08
CA GLY A 262 5.99 9.58 8.55
C GLY A 262 4.98 10.52 9.17
N ASP A 263 3.72 10.23 8.90
CA ASP A 263 2.57 10.94 9.45
C ASP A 263 1.40 9.97 9.60
N GLY A 264 0.42 10.31 10.43
CA GLY A 264 -0.76 9.48 10.62
C GLY A 264 -1.51 9.81 11.91
N THR A 265 -2.63 9.11 12.11
CA THR A 265 -3.55 9.36 13.23
C THR A 265 -2.96 9.07 14.61
N GLU A 266 -1.88 8.30 14.67
CA GLU A 266 -1.19 7.90 15.92
C GLU A 266 0.18 8.60 16.08
N TYR A 267 0.54 9.53 15.18
CA TYR A 267 1.82 10.26 15.23
C TYR A 267 2.04 10.95 16.59
N SER A 268 1.00 11.57 17.14
CA SER A 268 1.07 12.28 18.42
C SER A 268 1.51 11.40 19.60
N LYS A 269 1.23 10.08 19.54
CA LYS A 269 1.69 9.15 20.59
C LYS A 269 3.21 8.96 20.57
N LEU A 270 3.78 8.83 19.36
CA LEU A 270 5.24 8.77 19.17
C LEU A 270 5.90 10.11 19.56
N GLU A 271 5.30 11.21 19.18
CA GLU A 271 5.78 12.55 19.52
C GLU A 271 5.79 12.77 21.03
N ALA A 272 4.73 12.36 21.72
CA ALA A 272 4.66 12.41 23.20
C ALA A 272 5.77 11.54 23.84
N TYR A 273 5.99 10.32 23.34
CA TYR A 273 7.06 9.44 23.80
C TYR A 273 8.43 10.10 23.63
N VAL A 274 8.74 10.61 22.46
CA VAL A 274 10.04 11.22 22.17
C VAL A 274 10.27 12.49 22.99
N ASN A 275 9.26 13.33 23.15
CA ASN A 275 9.36 14.57 23.91
C ASN A 275 9.51 14.35 25.43
N HIS A 276 8.81 13.33 25.96
CA HIS A 276 8.84 13.02 27.39
C HIS A 276 10.10 12.26 27.80
N GLU A 277 10.45 11.19 27.07
CA GLU A 277 11.54 10.29 27.45
C GLU A 277 12.89 10.66 26.81
N LYS A 278 12.90 11.48 25.76
CA LYS A 278 14.09 11.97 25.03
C LYS A 278 15.10 10.85 24.72
N PRO A 279 14.66 9.76 24.09
CA PRO A 279 15.50 8.59 23.84
C PRO A 279 16.63 8.92 22.85
N LYS A 280 17.89 8.72 23.25
CA LYS A 280 19.08 9.01 22.42
C LYS A 280 19.23 8.08 21.21
N HIS A 281 18.49 6.98 21.15
CA HIS A 281 18.55 5.95 20.11
C HIS A 281 17.36 6.01 19.15
N VAL A 282 16.48 7.03 19.27
CA VAL A 282 15.29 7.18 18.43
C VAL A 282 15.22 8.58 17.85
N LYS A 283 14.95 8.69 16.56
CA LYS A 283 14.61 9.93 15.88
C LYS A 283 13.26 9.81 15.21
N LEU A 284 12.36 10.73 15.54
CA LEU A 284 11.06 10.87 14.91
C LEU A 284 11.08 12.05 13.95
N MET A 285 10.62 11.83 12.73
CA MET A 285 10.54 12.86 11.70
C MET A 285 9.16 12.87 11.04
N LYS A 286 8.70 14.03 10.64
CA LYS A 286 7.51 14.19 9.77
C LYS A 286 7.78 13.61 8.39
N ARG A 287 6.69 13.42 7.64
CA ARG A 287 6.75 12.98 6.25
C ARG A 287 7.66 13.89 5.42
N LEU A 288 8.55 13.28 4.66
CA LEU A 288 9.44 13.95 3.71
C LEU A 288 8.86 13.91 2.28
N PRO A 289 9.32 14.80 1.38
CA PRO A 289 9.19 14.60 -0.06
C PRO A 289 9.71 13.22 -0.47
N LYS A 290 9.15 12.65 -1.54
CA LYS A 290 9.48 11.25 -1.93
C LYS A 290 10.97 11.05 -2.19
N GLU A 291 11.60 11.94 -2.94
CA GLU A 291 13.03 11.86 -3.30
C GLU A 291 13.94 11.91 -2.06
N ASP A 292 13.65 12.83 -1.13
CA ASP A 292 14.38 12.92 0.14
C ASP A 292 14.19 11.67 1.01
N TYR A 293 12.97 11.11 1.02
CA TYR A 293 12.66 9.88 1.75
C TYR A 293 13.38 8.69 1.14
N ASP A 294 13.36 8.53 -0.18
CA ASP A 294 14.00 7.44 -0.90
C ASP A 294 15.53 7.47 -0.66
N ALA A 295 16.15 8.64 -0.77
CA ALA A 295 17.57 8.84 -0.46
C ALA A 295 17.89 8.51 1.01
N MET A 296 17.02 8.92 1.95
CA MET A 296 17.18 8.60 3.37
C MET A 296 17.09 7.09 3.62
N VAL A 297 16.14 6.39 3.02
CA VAL A 297 16.02 4.93 3.12
C VAL A 297 17.29 4.26 2.60
N GLY A 298 17.82 4.70 1.44
CA GLY A 298 19.08 4.20 0.88
C GLY A 298 20.30 4.40 1.79
N SER A 299 20.24 5.33 2.75
CA SER A 299 21.30 5.55 3.74
C SER A 299 21.19 4.71 5.02
N CYS A 300 20.10 3.97 5.19
CA CYS A 300 19.84 3.14 6.37
C CYS A 300 20.42 1.72 6.23
N ASP A 301 20.27 0.90 7.28
CA ASP A 301 20.83 -0.45 7.32
C ASP A 301 19.75 -1.53 7.30
N VAL A 302 18.59 -1.29 7.90
CA VAL A 302 17.51 -2.27 8.04
C VAL A 302 16.15 -1.59 7.88
N GLY A 303 15.29 -2.11 7.02
CA GLY A 303 13.90 -1.70 6.92
C GLY A 303 13.04 -2.40 7.97
N MET A 304 12.07 -1.71 8.57
CA MET A 304 11.13 -2.31 9.52
C MET A 304 9.70 -2.30 8.98
N LEU A 305 9.02 -3.42 9.16
CA LEU A 305 7.56 -3.54 8.97
C LEU A 305 6.90 -3.72 10.32
N PHE A 306 5.84 -2.97 10.58
CA PHE A 306 5.00 -3.14 11.77
C PHE A 306 3.55 -3.30 11.37
N LEU A 307 2.90 -4.35 11.84
CA LEU A 307 1.46 -4.60 11.73
C LEU A 307 0.88 -4.91 13.12
N ASP A 308 -0.32 -4.42 13.36
CA ASP A 308 -1.02 -4.65 14.64
C ASP A 308 -1.38 -6.14 14.78
N HIS A 309 -1.06 -6.77 15.90
CA HIS A 309 -1.28 -8.20 16.15
C HIS A 309 -2.76 -8.62 16.14
N ARG A 310 -3.68 -7.65 16.25
CA ARG A 310 -5.13 -7.92 16.23
C ARG A 310 -5.68 -8.25 14.85
N PHE A 311 -4.91 -8.05 13.79
CA PHE A 311 -5.39 -8.39 12.46
C PHE A 311 -5.71 -9.87 12.32
N THR A 312 -6.91 -10.13 11.82
CA THR A 312 -7.37 -11.46 11.39
C THR A 312 -7.29 -11.61 9.87
N ILE A 313 -7.03 -10.52 9.17
CA ILE A 313 -6.78 -10.48 7.73
C ILE A 313 -5.29 -10.45 7.44
N PRO A 314 -4.82 -11.09 6.37
CA PRO A 314 -3.43 -10.95 5.95
C PRO A 314 -3.19 -9.59 5.29
N ASN A 315 -2.28 -8.80 5.87
CA ASN A 315 -1.82 -7.54 5.28
C ASN A 315 -0.44 -7.73 4.65
N PHE A 316 -0.23 -7.18 3.46
CA PHE A 316 1.08 -7.22 2.79
C PHE A 316 1.57 -5.78 2.52
N PRO A 317 2.41 -5.20 3.40
CA PRO A 317 2.79 -3.78 3.32
C PRO A 317 3.65 -3.47 2.10
N SER A 318 3.20 -2.58 1.23
CA SER A 318 3.91 -2.18 0.03
C SER A 318 5.23 -1.41 0.27
N ARG A 319 5.46 -0.93 1.50
CA ARG A 319 6.74 -0.31 1.87
C ARG A 319 7.92 -1.31 1.81
N LEU A 320 7.65 -2.61 1.85
CA LEU A 320 8.65 -3.64 1.57
C LEU A 320 9.40 -3.36 0.27
N LEU A 321 8.70 -2.94 -0.78
CA LEU A 321 9.31 -2.64 -2.08
C LEU A 321 10.34 -1.51 -2.02
N SER A 322 10.10 -0.47 -1.21
CA SER A 322 11.08 0.61 -1.04
C SER A 322 12.36 0.11 -0.37
N TYR A 323 12.24 -0.76 0.65
CA TYR A 323 13.40 -1.36 1.30
C TYR A 323 14.19 -2.26 0.35
N MET A 324 13.49 -3.06 -0.46
CA MET A 324 14.11 -3.94 -1.45
C MET A 324 14.82 -3.16 -2.57
N GLN A 325 14.26 -2.02 -3.01
CA GLN A 325 14.91 -1.11 -3.95
C GLN A 325 16.20 -0.50 -3.38
N ALA A 326 16.23 -0.25 -2.08
CA ALA A 326 17.40 0.27 -1.37
C ALA A 326 18.38 -0.82 -0.92
N LYS A 327 18.18 -2.09 -1.32
CA LYS A 327 18.98 -3.25 -0.90
C LYS A 327 19.04 -3.40 0.63
N LEU A 328 17.98 -3.06 1.33
CA LEU A 328 17.93 -3.25 2.79
C LEU A 328 17.39 -4.65 3.12
N PRO A 329 18.00 -5.35 4.08
CA PRO A 329 17.33 -6.43 4.76
C PRO A 329 16.16 -5.89 5.61
N VAL A 330 15.18 -6.76 5.94
CA VAL A 330 13.92 -6.33 6.54
C VAL A 330 13.66 -7.09 7.86
N LEU A 331 13.31 -6.35 8.90
CA LEU A 331 12.72 -6.90 10.12
C LEU A 331 11.20 -6.75 10.05
N ALA A 332 10.50 -7.87 9.88
CA ALA A 332 9.04 -7.93 9.98
C ALA A 332 8.61 -8.14 11.43
N VAL A 333 7.72 -7.27 11.91
CA VAL A 333 7.09 -7.33 13.22
C VAL A 333 5.58 -7.35 12.98
N THR A 334 4.99 -8.54 12.89
CA THR A 334 3.65 -8.70 12.31
C THR A 334 2.78 -9.66 13.12
N ASP A 335 1.49 -9.63 12.80
CA ASP A 335 0.54 -10.64 13.23
C ASP A 335 0.81 -12.00 12.55
N PRO A 336 0.29 -13.12 13.08
CA PRO A 336 0.51 -14.44 12.53
C PRO A 336 -0.32 -14.77 11.27
N ASN A 337 -1.28 -13.91 10.87
CA ASN A 337 -2.18 -14.17 9.76
C ASN A 337 -1.60 -13.72 8.42
N THR A 338 -0.64 -12.80 8.44
CA THR A 338 0.08 -12.38 7.23
C THR A 338 1.25 -13.31 6.91
N ASP A 339 1.47 -13.54 5.63
CA ASP A 339 2.61 -14.31 5.12
C ASP A 339 3.85 -13.47 4.77
N VAL A 340 3.79 -12.14 4.93
CA VAL A 340 4.92 -11.25 4.58
C VAL A 340 6.20 -11.58 5.36
N GLY A 341 6.08 -11.92 6.66
CA GLY A 341 7.22 -12.31 7.47
C GLY A 341 7.85 -13.61 6.98
N LYS A 342 7.03 -14.60 6.60
CA LYS A 342 7.49 -15.87 6.01
C LYS A 342 8.21 -15.63 4.68
N VAL A 343 7.64 -14.79 3.80
CA VAL A 343 8.28 -14.39 2.53
C VAL A 343 9.68 -13.80 2.75
N ILE A 344 9.83 -12.95 3.77
CA ILE A 344 11.11 -12.31 4.11
C ILE A 344 12.14 -13.34 4.59
N VAL A 345 11.73 -14.28 5.45
CA VAL A 345 12.62 -15.30 6.00
C VAL A 345 12.99 -16.33 4.94
N ASP A 346 12.01 -16.87 4.21
CA ASP A 346 12.23 -17.90 3.16
C ASP A 346 13.05 -17.32 2.00
N GLY A 347 12.87 -16.04 1.67
CA GLY A 347 13.68 -15.31 0.70
C GLY A 347 15.10 -14.98 1.16
N GLY A 348 15.45 -15.29 2.41
CA GLY A 348 16.79 -15.09 2.98
C GLY A 348 17.19 -13.63 3.15
N PHE A 349 16.22 -12.68 3.14
CA PHE A 349 16.52 -11.26 3.16
C PHE A 349 16.07 -10.53 4.43
N GLY A 350 15.76 -11.28 5.51
CA GLY A 350 15.43 -10.61 6.77
C GLY A 350 15.03 -11.53 7.89
N TRP A 351 14.24 -11.00 8.80
CA TRP A 351 13.84 -11.63 10.06
C TRP A 351 12.36 -11.35 10.35
N LEU A 352 11.80 -12.20 11.19
CA LEU A 352 10.41 -12.11 11.67
C LEU A 352 10.37 -12.21 13.19
N CYS A 353 9.52 -11.40 13.82
CA CYS A 353 8.99 -11.63 15.16
C CYS A 353 7.51 -11.21 15.21
N GLU A 354 6.76 -11.77 16.16
CA GLU A 354 5.34 -11.41 16.33
C GLU A 354 5.18 -10.03 16.97
N SER A 355 4.12 -9.31 16.57
CA SER A 355 3.83 -7.95 17.01
C SER A 355 3.09 -7.86 18.37
N ASN A 356 3.32 -8.83 19.24
CA ASN A 356 2.86 -8.91 20.62
C ASN A 356 3.98 -9.28 21.61
N ASP A 357 5.21 -9.52 21.12
CA ASP A 357 6.35 -9.95 21.94
C ASP A 357 7.49 -8.93 21.86
N VAL A 358 7.58 -8.07 22.89
CA VAL A 358 8.60 -7.02 23.00
C VAL A 358 10.00 -7.60 23.22
N GLU A 359 10.14 -8.69 23.97
CA GLU A 359 11.43 -9.33 24.23
C GLU A 359 11.95 -10.03 22.98
N ALA A 360 11.08 -10.71 22.20
CA ALA A 360 11.46 -11.25 20.90
C ALA A 360 11.97 -10.17 19.97
N PHE A 361 11.32 -8.98 19.92
CA PHE A 361 11.79 -7.84 19.14
C PHE A 361 13.20 -7.39 19.58
N LYS A 362 13.42 -7.17 20.88
CA LYS A 362 14.71 -6.77 21.44
C LYS A 362 15.83 -7.78 21.11
N ASN A 363 15.55 -9.07 21.31
CA ASN A 363 16.49 -10.14 21.01
C ASN A 363 16.82 -10.17 19.50
N LYS A 364 15.81 -9.99 18.64
CA LYS A 364 15.99 -9.95 17.20
C LYS A 364 16.82 -8.73 16.77
N VAL A 365 16.58 -7.54 17.32
CA VAL A 365 17.42 -6.35 17.07
C VAL A 365 18.88 -6.60 17.49
N THR A 366 19.09 -7.22 18.66
CA THR A 366 20.44 -7.55 19.15
C THR A 366 21.17 -8.52 18.22
N GLU A 367 20.48 -9.52 17.66
CA GLU A 367 20.98 -10.44 16.63
C GLU A 367 21.35 -9.68 15.34
N ILE A 368 20.45 -8.83 14.86
CA ILE A 368 20.58 -8.11 13.59
C ILE A 368 21.78 -7.15 13.59
N VAL A 369 22.01 -6.44 14.69
CA VAL A 369 23.15 -5.51 14.81
C VAL A 369 24.49 -6.22 14.56
N LYS A 370 24.58 -7.53 14.85
CA LYS A 370 25.77 -8.36 14.68
C LYS A 370 25.78 -9.20 13.39
N SER A 371 24.69 -9.12 12.60
CA SER A 371 24.50 -9.97 11.41
C SER A 371 25.15 -9.38 10.15
N ASP A 372 25.38 -10.23 9.15
CA ASP A 372 25.71 -9.82 7.80
C ASP A 372 24.49 -9.20 7.10
N LEU A 373 24.49 -7.88 7.00
CA LEU A 373 23.42 -7.11 6.35
C LEU A 373 23.61 -7.02 4.83
N VAL A 374 24.84 -7.15 4.34
CA VAL A 374 25.19 -6.98 2.92
C VAL A 374 24.60 -8.14 2.10
N THR A 375 24.87 -9.38 2.49
CA THR A 375 24.30 -10.56 1.82
C THR A 375 22.78 -10.55 1.86
N LYS A 376 22.18 -10.23 3.02
CA LYS A 376 20.71 -10.16 3.11
C LYS A 376 20.12 -9.03 2.28
N GLY A 377 20.78 -7.88 2.20
CA GLY A 377 20.38 -6.77 1.33
C GLY A 377 20.44 -7.15 -0.16
N SER A 378 21.47 -7.88 -0.57
CA SER A 378 21.60 -8.43 -1.92
C SER A 378 20.48 -9.41 -2.25
N ASN A 379 20.14 -10.32 -1.31
CA ASN A 379 19.00 -11.23 -1.43
C ASN A 379 17.67 -10.48 -1.54
N SER A 380 17.49 -9.41 -0.75
CA SER A 380 16.30 -8.54 -0.80
C SER A 380 16.12 -7.96 -2.21
N ARG A 381 17.17 -7.42 -2.80
CA ARG A 381 17.14 -6.89 -4.17
C ARG A 381 16.86 -7.98 -5.20
N LYS A 382 17.53 -9.12 -5.09
CA LYS A 382 17.32 -10.26 -5.98
C LYS A 382 15.87 -10.74 -5.93
N TYR A 383 15.33 -10.95 -4.73
CA TYR A 383 13.94 -11.37 -4.55
C TYR A 383 12.94 -10.38 -5.17
N MET A 384 13.20 -9.08 -5.07
CA MET A 384 12.40 -8.05 -5.70
C MET A 384 12.38 -8.21 -7.23
N LEU A 385 13.56 -8.35 -7.84
CA LEU A 385 13.68 -8.50 -9.29
C LEU A 385 12.96 -9.76 -9.80
N ASP A 386 13.01 -10.84 -9.01
CA ASP A 386 12.42 -12.13 -9.37
C ASP A 386 10.88 -12.20 -9.14
N ASN A 387 10.30 -11.33 -8.25
CA ASN A 387 8.92 -11.49 -7.80
C ASN A 387 8.06 -10.22 -7.82
N TYR A 388 8.67 -9.03 -7.92
CA TYR A 388 7.97 -7.75 -7.78
C TYR A 388 8.30 -6.74 -8.89
N ASP A 389 8.81 -7.19 -10.04
CA ASP A 389 8.90 -6.34 -11.25
C ASP A 389 7.49 -6.10 -11.80
N VAL A 390 7.18 -4.85 -12.11
CA VAL A 390 5.87 -4.43 -12.66
C VAL A 390 5.49 -5.18 -13.93
N LYS A 391 6.48 -5.65 -14.71
CA LYS A 391 6.26 -6.48 -15.90
C LYS A 391 5.52 -7.77 -15.56
N ASP A 392 5.71 -8.32 -14.37
CA ASP A 392 5.05 -9.55 -13.96
C ASP A 392 3.59 -9.30 -13.57
N SER A 393 3.27 -8.20 -12.88
CA SER A 393 1.86 -7.80 -12.69
C SER A 393 1.15 -7.58 -14.04
N TYR A 394 1.81 -6.95 -15.01
CA TYR A 394 1.27 -6.79 -16.36
C TYR A 394 0.96 -8.16 -17.00
N LYS A 395 1.92 -9.10 -17.00
CA LYS A 395 1.74 -10.44 -17.55
C LYS A 395 0.61 -11.21 -16.85
N ILE A 396 0.56 -11.17 -15.50
CA ILE A 396 -0.49 -11.81 -14.69
C ILE A 396 -1.87 -11.31 -15.13
N ILE A 397 -2.04 -10.01 -15.31
CA ILE A 397 -3.31 -9.44 -15.73
C ILE A 397 -3.62 -9.82 -17.18
N MET A 398 -2.66 -9.62 -18.09
CA MET A 398 -2.88 -9.77 -19.52
C MET A 398 -3.07 -11.22 -19.99
N LYS A 399 -2.57 -12.23 -19.25
CA LYS A 399 -2.83 -13.65 -19.58
C LYS A 399 -4.33 -14.00 -19.65
N HIS A 400 -5.21 -13.17 -19.04
CA HIS A 400 -6.66 -13.39 -19.05
C HIS A 400 -7.40 -12.58 -20.11
N PHE A 401 -6.78 -11.54 -20.66
CA PHE A 401 -7.47 -10.56 -21.50
C PHE A 401 -6.73 -10.27 -22.81
N GLY A 402 -5.49 -10.75 -22.95
CA GLY A 402 -4.77 -10.71 -24.22
C GLY A 402 -5.54 -11.52 -25.28
N LYS A 403 -5.73 -10.99 -26.49
CA LYS A 403 -6.05 -11.81 -27.64
C LYS A 403 -4.78 -12.58 -27.99
N GLU A 404 -4.89 -13.92 -28.07
CA GLU A 404 -3.87 -14.77 -28.68
C GLU A 404 -3.56 -14.26 -30.10
#